data_e6a70fbdd7d33d8ca7d3831fbb6b3dc2
#
_entry.id   e6a70fbdd7d33d8ca7d3831fbb6b3dc2
#
_cell.length_a   1.000
_cell.length_b   1.000
_cell.length_c   1.000
_cell.angle_alpha   90.00
_cell.angle_beta   90.00
_cell.angle_gamma   90.00
#
_symmetry.space_group_name_H-M   'P 1'
#
loop_
_entity.id
_entity.type
_entity.pdbx_description
1 polymer ?
#
loop_
_entity_poly.entity_id
_entity_poly.type
_entity_poly.pdbx_seq_one_letter_code
_entity_poly.pdbx_strand_id
1 'polypeptide(L)'
;MKGISRFFTLYWIIYFPTCIAYNDLPGFSSVDEAMTVLLLIYTLWMYSNNRSINRRPWKEFVLCLSIITFYVIYSLLFGANVSGAVWLDLMQEVRPYSIIFCTWILNPRFTKKQKKWMLGTMVVTLFSWIVYHPQTLDTQVEAEFPVLGQLAICTGMSWYLFTKETKRNRNIALLLVLTGMLAPKFKFMGEVVCFIAFVFFLKKKLNFQSPKTIAYCVLVVVVILAITWTRFDTYYVSGLSNDELARPMTYKTSLRILWDYLPFGSGMGSFACNGAWKFYSPLYYKYNLNGIWGLDEGGGFICDAYYPTLAQFGIVGVFFFCWFWKRRLVAFNQIVDMRYYRVAMLTFCCLVIEQTADSSWLSGKGMGYCMLIALCLNANRNAMEQMKRRKLQLNRMKNESKNLLD
;
A
#
# COMPACT_ATOMS: atom_id res chain seq x y z
N MET A 1 -6.44 15.10 21.00
CA MET A 1 -6.72 13.71 20.57
C MET A 1 -8.13 13.48 20.00
N LYS A 2 -9.22 14.04 20.58
CA LYS A 2 -10.57 13.86 19.99
C LYS A 2 -10.70 14.41 18.57
N GLY A 3 -10.08 15.55 18.24
CA GLY A 3 -10.09 16.15 16.89
C GLY A 3 -9.43 15.26 15.85
N ILE A 4 -8.23 14.72 16.13
CA ILE A 4 -7.50 13.83 15.23
C ILE A 4 -8.33 12.58 14.89
N SER A 5 -8.94 11.95 15.90
CA SER A 5 -9.76 10.76 15.68
C SER A 5 -11.02 11.06 14.86
N ARG A 6 -11.65 12.25 15.04
CA ARG A 6 -12.79 12.68 14.22
C ARG A 6 -12.38 12.93 12.77
N PHE A 7 -11.26 13.66 12.58
CA PHE A 7 -10.71 13.90 11.24
C PHE A 7 -10.45 12.58 10.50
N PHE A 8 -9.73 11.66 11.12
CA PHE A 8 -9.45 10.35 10.47
C PHE A 8 -10.69 9.49 10.25
N THR A 9 -11.70 9.60 11.11
CA THR A 9 -12.97 8.90 10.88
C THR A 9 -13.67 9.44 9.65
N LEU A 10 -13.75 10.76 9.48
CA LEU A 10 -14.32 11.40 8.29
C LEU A 10 -13.49 11.09 7.05
N TYR A 11 -12.16 11.21 7.16
CA TYR A 11 -11.23 10.89 6.08
C TYR A 11 -11.44 9.46 5.57
N TRP A 12 -11.59 8.48 6.46
CA TRP A 12 -11.84 7.08 6.13
C TRP A 12 -13.22 6.87 5.49
N ILE A 13 -14.25 7.51 6.04
CA ILE A 13 -15.61 7.44 5.52
C ILE A 13 -15.70 8.03 4.10
N ILE A 14 -14.96 9.09 3.81
CA ILE A 14 -14.94 9.71 2.48
C ILE A 14 -14.12 8.86 1.50
N TYR A 15 -12.96 8.36 1.92
CA TYR A 15 -12.04 7.62 1.07
C TYR A 15 -12.69 6.41 0.38
N PHE A 16 -13.42 5.58 1.10
CA PHE A 16 -13.97 4.34 0.51
C PHE A 16 -15.02 4.60 -0.58
N PRO A 17 -16.01 5.47 -0.41
CA PRO A 17 -16.92 5.83 -1.51
C PRO A 17 -16.23 6.51 -2.69
N THR A 18 -15.18 7.31 -2.45
CA THR A 18 -14.45 7.99 -3.54
C THR A 18 -13.67 6.99 -4.41
N CYS A 19 -13.31 5.81 -3.90
CA CYS A 19 -12.75 4.74 -4.72
C CYS A 19 -13.72 4.26 -5.81
N ILE A 20 -15.04 4.35 -5.57
CA ILE A 20 -16.05 4.08 -6.59
C ILE A 20 -16.12 5.24 -7.58
N ALA A 21 -16.24 6.46 -7.04
CA ALA A 21 -16.43 7.66 -7.84
C ALA A 21 -15.21 8.00 -8.72
N TYR A 22 -14.04 7.53 -8.35
CA TYR A 22 -12.79 7.79 -9.06
C TYR A 22 -12.83 7.39 -10.55
N ASN A 23 -13.41 6.23 -10.85
CA ASN A 23 -13.45 5.72 -12.22
C ASN A 23 -14.70 6.15 -12.99
N ASP A 24 -15.81 6.45 -12.31
CA ASP A 24 -17.12 6.55 -12.93
C ASP A 24 -17.65 7.99 -13.06
N LEU A 25 -17.10 8.93 -12.27
CA LEU A 25 -17.56 10.31 -12.27
C LEU A 25 -16.49 11.26 -12.81
N PRO A 26 -16.79 12.01 -13.88
CA PRO A 26 -15.91 13.07 -14.37
C PRO A 26 -15.57 14.08 -13.25
N GLY A 27 -14.30 14.42 -13.11
CA GLY A 27 -13.81 15.34 -12.08
C GLY A 27 -13.37 14.70 -10.76
N PHE A 28 -13.63 13.41 -10.53
CA PHE A 28 -13.14 12.70 -9.34
C PHE A 28 -11.73 12.12 -9.48
N SER A 29 -11.13 12.22 -10.66
CA SER A 29 -9.78 11.68 -10.93
C SER A 29 -8.66 12.23 -10.05
N SER A 30 -8.85 13.42 -9.43
CA SER A 30 -7.85 14.08 -8.56
C SER A 30 -8.25 14.09 -7.07
N VAL A 31 -9.25 13.31 -6.67
CA VAL A 31 -9.73 13.31 -5.27
C VAL A 31 -8.68 12.73 -4.32
N ASP A 32 -7.94 11.74 -4.77
CA ASP A 32 -6.88 11.11 -3.97
C ASP A 32 -5.68 12.05 -3.77
N GLU A 33 -5.32 12.89 -4.75
CA GLU A 33 -4.36 13.98 -4.59
C GLU A 33 -4.87 15.00 -3.59
N ALA A 34 -6.10 15.47 -3.75
CA ALA A 34 -6.71 16.44 -2.83
C ALA A 34 -6.76 15.91 -1.40
N MET A 35 -7.13 14.65 -1.20
CA MET A 35 -7.11 13.99 0.11
C MET A 35 -5.71 13.89 0.70
N THR A 36 -4.69 13.62 -0.13
CA THR A 36 -3.29 13.56 0.30
C THR A 36 -2.80 14.93 0.76
N VAL A 37 -3.08 16.00 -0.02
CA VAL A 37 -2.75 17.37 0.32
C VAL A 37 -3.46 17.81 1.61
N LEU A 38 -4.75 17.53 1.76
CA LEU A 38 -5.51 17.79 2.97
C LEU A 38 -4.89 17.12 4.21
N LEU A 39 -4.46 15.87 4.08
CA LEU A 39 -3.81 15.12 5.15
C LEU A 39 -2.45 15.75 5.52
N LEU A 40 -1.66 16.18 4.53
CA LEU A 40 -0.38 16.87 4.74
C LEU A 40 -0.59 18.18 5.48
N ILE A 41 -1.49 19.05 4.99
CA ILE A 41 -1.80 20.35 5.61
C ILE A 41 -2.26 20.13 7.06
N TYR A 42 -3.19 19.21 7.29
CA TYR A 42 -3.66 18.88 8.63
C TYR A 42 -2.54 18.38 9.55
N THR A 43 -1.62 17.57 9.01
CA THR A 43 -0.48 17.06 9.78
C THR A 43 0.49 18.16 10.15
N LEU A 44 0.83 19.06 9.21
CA LEU A 44 1.69 20.21 9.45
C LEU A 44 1.08 21.16 10.49
N TRP A 45 -0.21 21.46 10.36
CA TRP A 45 -0.93 22.29 11.33
C TRP A 45 -0.93 21.68 12.73
N MET A 46 -1.19 20.37 12.84
CA MET A 46 -1.14 19.66 14.12
C MET A 46 0.28 19.56 14.67
N TYR A 47 1.29 19.45 13.81
CA TYR A 47 2.70 19.39 14.21
C TYR A 47 3.17 20.70 14.84
N SER A 48 2.77 21.85 14.29
CA SER A 48 3.12 23.16 14.84
C SER A 48 2.36 23.48 16.14
N ASN A 49 1.10 23.05 16.26
CA ASN A 49 0.23 23.43 17.37
C ASN A 49 0.09 22.41 18.50
N ASN A 50 0.54 21.15 18.31
CA ASN A 50 0.26 20.07 19.26
C ASN A 50 1.50 19.26 19.64
N ARG A 51 1.87 19.30 20.93
CA ARG A 51 2.99 18.54 21.48
C ARG A 51 2.66 17.03 21.67
N SER A 52 1.40 16.63 21.57
CA SER A 52 0.95 15.24 21.86
C SER A 52 1.13 14.27 20.70
N ILE A 53 1.56 14.72 19.52
CA ILE A 53 1.78 13.88 18.34
C ILE A 53 3.05 13.05 18.43
N ASN A 54 3.15 12.03 17.57
CA ASN A 54 4.34 11.19 17.47
C ASN A 54 5.41 11.86 16.60
N ARG A 55 6.46 12.42 17.22
CA ARG A 55 7.54 13.08 16.47
C ARG A 55 8.61 12.13 15.94
N ARG A 56 8.62 10.85 16.35
CA ARG A 56 9.65 9.89 15.91
C ARG A 56 9.69 9.66 14.40
N PRO A 57 8.52 9.46 13.71
CA PRO A 57 8.53 9.21 12.27
C PRO A 57 8.90 10.44 11.44
N TRP A 58 8.89 11.64 12.05
CA TRP A 58 9.11 12.90 11.33
C TRP A 58 10.45 12.94 10.60
N LYS A 59 11.53 12.52 11.27
CA LYS A 59 12.87 12.48 10.64
C LYS A 59 12.92 11.60 9.40
N GLU A 60 12.28 10.42 9.46
CA GLU A 60 12.21 9.51 8.33
C GLU A 60 11.32 10.06 7.21
N PHE A 61 10.23 10.73 7.57
CA PHE A 61 9.35 11.39 6.60
C PHE A 61 10.08 12.49 5.85
N VAL A 62 10.77 13.37 6.57
CA VAL A 62 11.60 14.44 5.96
C VAL A 62 12.65 13.83 5.04
N LEU A 63 13.34 12.75 5.47
CA LEU A 63 14.31 12.07 4.61
C LEU A 63 13.66 11.53 3.31
N CYS A 64 12.51 10.89 3.38
CA CYS A 64 11.80 10.43 2.20
C CYS A 64 11.43 11.60 1.26
N LEU A 65 10.91 12.71 1.81
CA LEU A 65 10.60 13.90 1.02
C LEU A 65 11.86 14.53 0.42
N SER A 66 12.98 14.56 1.15
CA SER A 66 14.26 15.07 0.61
C SER A 66 14.77 14.23 -0.56
N ILE A 67 14.62 12.91 -0.48
CA ILE A 67 14.98 12.01 -1.59
C ILE A 67 14.09 12.28 -2.80
N ILE A 68 12.77 12.39 -2.61
CA ILE A 68 11.83 12.71 -3.69
C ILE A 68 12.17 14.09 -4.29
N THR A 69 12.45 15.10 -3.46
CA THR A 69 12.85 16.44 -3.93
C THR A 69 14.14 16.38 -4.76
N PHE A 70 15.13 15.59 -4.32
CA PHE A 70 16.33 15.35 -5.11
C PHE A 70 15.98 14.80 -6.50
N TYR A 71 15.11 13.79 -6.58
CA TYR A 71 14.70 13.21 -7.86
C TYR A 71 13.90 14.17 -8.73
N VAL A 72 13.09 15.06 -8.15
CA VAL A 72 12.43 16.13 -8.91
C VAL A 72 13.46 17.05 -9.57
N ILE A 73 14.43 17.55 -8.78
CA ILE A 73 15.48 18.44 -9.29
C ILE A 73 16.30 17.73 -10.36
N TYR A 74 16.73 16.49 -10.09
CA TYR A 74 17.45 15.66 -11.05
C TYR A 74 16.66 15.48 -12.35
N SER A 75 15.37 15.18 -12.25
CA SER A 75 14.51 14.92 -13.41
C SER A 75 14.24 16.16 -14.25
N LEU A 76 14.14 17.33 -13.61
CA LEU A 76 13.99 18.60 -14.33
C LEU A 76 15.26 19.02 -15.08
N LEU A 77 16.43 18.57 -14.60
CA LEU A 77 17.72 18.91 -15.22
C LEU A 77 18.20 17.86 -16.22
N PHE A 78 17.98 16.58 -15.95
CA PHE A 78 18.56 15.45 -16.68
C PHE A 78 17.55 14.39 -17.09
N GLY A 79 16.27 14.54 -16.73
CA GLY A 79 15.24 13.54 -16.99
C GLY A 79 14.95 13.36 -18.47
N ALA A 80 14.54 12.15 -18.84
CA ALA A 80 14.24 11.76 -20.21
C ALA A 80 12.84 12.17 -20.69
N ASN A 81 12.04 12.86 -19.85
CA ASN A 81 10.68 13.32 -20.22
C ASN A 81 10.48 14.80 -19.87
N VAL A 82 9.36 15.37 -20.34
CA VAL A 82 9.01 16.78 -20.14
C VAL A 82 8.67 17.09 -18.68
N SER A 83 8.84 18.34 -18.29
CA SER A 83 8.57 18.79 -16.90
C SER A 83 7.14 18.51 -16.42
N GLY A 84 6.15 18.55 -17.30
CA GLY A 84 4.76 18.18 -16.97
C GLY A 84 4.62 16.75 -16.45
N ALA A 85 5.37 15.82 -17.03
CA ALA A 85 5.42 14.43 -16.58
C ALA A 85 6.01 14.29 -15.17
N VAL A 86 7.06 15.06 -14.87
CA VAL A 86 7.72 15.09 -13.54
C VAL A 86 6.74 15.54 -12.45
N TRP A 87 5.98 16.62 -12.70
CA TRP A 87 5.01 17.13 -11.72
C TRP A 87 3.84 16.18 -11.49
N LEU A 88 3.35 15.52 -12.53
CA LEU A 88 2.29 14.54 -12.42
C LEU A 88 2.74 13.32 -11.58
N ASP A 89 3.94 12.82 -11.85
CA ASP A 89 4.50 11.66 -11.15
C ASP A 89 4.85 12.00 -9.69
N LEU A 90 5.34 13.21 -9.43
CA LEU A 90 5.62 13.70 -8.07
C LEU A 90 4.41 13.57 -7.15
N MET A 91 3.22 13.99 -7.61
CA MET A 91 2.00 13.93 -6.81
C MET A 91 1.66 12.48 -6.41
N GLN A 92 1.94 11.55 -7.29
CA GLN A 92 1.70 10.12 -7.05
C GLN A 92 2.76 9.51 -6.14
N GLU A 93 4.04 9.78 -6.38
CA GLU A 93 5.15 9.24 -5.57
C GLU A 93 5.12 9.75 -4.11
N VAL A 94 4.71 10.98 -3.87
CA VAL A 94 4.59 11.56 -2.51
C VAL A 94 3.43 10.92 -1.72
N ARG A 95 2.39 10.43 -2.38
CA ARG A 95 1.14 9.94 -1.77
C ARG A 95 1.34 8.83 -0.73
N PRO A 96 1.94 7.68 -1.06
CA PRO A 96 2.04 6.57 -0.11
C PRO A 96 2.87 6.93 1.12
N TYR A 97 3.96 7.64 0.96
CA TYR A 97 4.79 8.10 2.07
C TYR A 97 4.03 9.08 2.96
N SER A 98 3.33 10.04 2.36
CA SER A 98 2.50 11.01 3.09
C SER A 98 1.43 10.31 3.93
N ILE A 99 0.71 9.36 3.35
CA ILE A 99 -0.37 8.65 4.06
C ILE A 99 0.19 7.82 5.22
N ILE A 100 1.28 7.07 4.99
CA ILE A 100 1.91 6.27 6.05
C ILE A 100 2.42 7.18 7.16
N PHE A 101 3.24 8.17 6.83
CA PHE A 101 3.90 8.98 7.85
C PHE A 101 2.94 9.93 8.56
N CYS A 102 2.03 10.61 7.86
CA CYS A 102 1.04 11.50 8.47
C CYS A 102 0.11 10.73 9.42
N THR A 103 -0.39 9.57 9.00
CA THR A 103 -1.22 8.71 9.87
C THR A 103 -0.41 8.21 11.08
N TRP A 104 0.86 7.89 10.91
CA TRP A 104 1.74 7.44 12.00
C TRP A 104 2.08 8.57 12.96
N ILE A 105 2.36 9.77 12.46
CA ILE A 105 2.63 10.98 13.25
C ILE A 105 1.40 11.38 14.07
N LEU A 106 0.24 11.46 13.44
CA LEU A 106 -1.01 11.91 14.07
C LEU A 106 -1.57 10.90 15.07
N ASN A 107 -1.25 9.62 14.94
CA ASN A 107 -1.62 8.54 15.87
C ASN A 107 -3.12 8.56 16.25
N PRO A 108 -4.05 8.38 15.30
CA PRO A 108 -5.47 8.39 15.58
C PRO A 108 -5.88 7.25 16.51
N ARG A 109 -6.74 7.55 17.49
CA ARG A 109 -7.29 6.57 18.45
C ARG A 109 -8.81 6.55 18.34
N PHE A 110 -9.33 5.50 17.73
CA PHE A 110 -10.76 5.38 17.46
C PHE A 110 -11.56 4.84 18.63
N THR A 111 -12.70 5.47 18.90
CA THR A 111 -13.73 4.95 19.82
C THR A 111 -14.47 3.76 19.19
N LYS A 112 -15.19 2.98 19.99
CA LYS A 112 -16.03 1.88 19.49
C LYS A 112 -17.04 2.35 18.45
N LYS A 113 -17.66 3.54 18.67
CA LYS A 113 -18.63 4.14 17.74
C LYS A 113 -17.98 4.49 16.40
N GLN A 114 -16.80 5.13 16.43
CA GLN A 114 -16.05 5.50 15.22
C GLN A 114 -15.65 4.26 14.40
N LYS A 115 -15.12 3.23 15.04
CA LYS A 115 -14.80 1.94 14.37
C LYS A 115 -16.03 1.33 13.70
N LYS A 116 -17.19 1.39 14.36
CA LYS A 116 -18.44 0.88 13.81
C LYS A 116 -18.89 1.66 12.57
N TRP A 117 -18.76 3.01 12.59
CA TRP A 117 -19.05 3.83 11.42
C TRP A 117 -18.10 3.55 10.27
N MET A 118 -16.79 3.50 10.53
CA MET A 118 -15.78 3.18 9.51
C MET A 118 -16.05 1.82 8.86
N LEU A 119 -16.28 0.77 9.66
CA LEU A 119 -16.59 -0.55 9.14
C LEU A 119 -17.92 -0.58 8.40
N GLY A 120 -18.96 0.11 8.89
CA GLY A 120 -20.25 0.22 8.22
C GLY A 120 -20.12 0.85 6.84
N THR A 121 -19.40 1.97 6.73
CA THR A 121 -19.13 2.62 5.42
C THR A 121 -18.39 1.68 4.47
N MET A 122 -17.33 1.00 4.94
CA MET A 122 -16.58 0.07 4.09
C MET A 122 -17.45 -1.06 3.54
N VAL A 123 -18.26 -1.67 4.41
CA VAL A 123 -19.19 -2.74 4.02
C VAL A 123 -20.24 -2.23 3.04
N VAL A 124 -20.86 -1.07 3.33
CA VAL A 124 -21.82 -0.45 2.43
C VAL A 124 -21.18 -0.14 1.08
N THR A 125 -20.00 0.49 1.06
CA THR A 125 -19.27 0.79 -0.18
C THR A 125 -18.99 -0.48 -0.99
N LEU A 126 -18.52 -1.54 -0.34
CA LEU A 126 -18.21 -2.82 -0.98
C LEU A 126 -19.45 -3.42 -1.66
N PHE A 127 -20.59 -3.47 -0.97
CA PHE A 127 -21.82 -4.00 -1.54
C PHE A 127 -22.46 -3.05 -2.58
N SER A 128 -22.41 -1.74 -2.35
CA SER A 128 -22.86 -0.75 -3.34
C SER A 128 -22.09 -0.89 -4.65
N TRP A 129 -20.77 -1.13 -4.57
CA TRP A 129 -19.94 -1.32 -5.74
C TRP A 129 -20.37 -2.56 -6.55
N ILE A 130 -20.65 -3.69 -5.89
CA ILE A 130 -21.12 -4.92 -6.53
C ILE A 130 -22.49 -4.68 -7.23
N VAL A 131 -23.38 -3.90 -6.60
CA VAL A 131 -24.69 -3.58 -7.16
C VAL A 131 -24.59 -2.61 -8.34
N TYR A 132 -23.69 -1.62 -8.26
CA TYR A 132 -23.52 -0.60 -9.28
C TYR A 132 -22.82 -1.15 -10.54
N HIS A 133 -21.96 -2.15 -10.38
CA HIS A 133 -21.24 -2.78 -11.48
C HIS A 133 -21.62 -4.27 -11.65
N PRO A 134 -22.87 -4.59 -12.04
CA PRO A 134 -23.29 -5.98 -12.22
C PRO A 134 -22.51 -6.70 -13.33
N GLN A 135 -21.91 -5.95 -14.26
CA GLN A 135 -21.06 -6.47 -15.35
C GLN A 135 -19.80 -7.16 -14.84
N THR A 136 -19.37 -6.88 -13.59
CA THR A 136 -18.23 -7.58 -12.99
C THR A 136 -18.49 -9.05 -12.70
N LEU A 137 -19.75 -9.44 -12.71
CA LEU A 137 -20.19 -10.82 -12.59
C LEU A 137 -20.10 -11.57 -13.94
N ASP A 138 -19.92 -10.83 -15.05
CA ASP A 138 -19.69 -11.40 -16.36
C ASP A 138 -18.18 -11.63 -16.57
N THR A 139 -17.78 -12.88 -16.64
CA THR A 139 -16.39 -13.31 -16.78
C THR A 139 -15.75 -12.92 -18.13
N GLN A 140 -16.55 -12.46 -19.10
CA GLN A 140 -16.07 -12.03 -20.40
C GLN A 140 -15.58 -10.57 -20.43
N VAL A 141 -15.94 -9.75 -19.45
CA VAL A 141 -15.49 -8.35 -19.35
C VAL A 141 -14.20 -8.29 -18.50
N GLU A 142 -13.07 -8.63 -19.09
CA GLU A 142 -11.78 -8.73 -18.38
C GLU A 142 -11.21 -7.40 -17.87
N ALA A 143 -11.71 -6.24 -18.31
CA ALA A 143 -10.84 -5.08 -18.40
C ALA A 143 -10.80 -4.14 -17.18
N GLU A 144 -11.87 -3.92 -16.41
CA GLU A 144 -11.93 -2.62 -15.71
C GLU A 144 -12.00 -2.61 -14.17
N PHE A 145 -11.97 -3.74 -13.46
CA PHE A 145 -12.35 -3.74 -12.05
C PHE A 145 -11.33 -4.27 -11.03
N PRO A 146 -10.09 -3.74 -10.99
CA PRO A 146 -9.15 -4.09 -9.91
C PRO A 146 -9.57 -3.55 -8.53
N VAL A 147 -10.55 -2.63 -8.48
CA VAL A 147 -10.98 -1.94 -7.26
C VAL A 147 -11.70 -2.88 -6.29
N LEU A 148 -12.54 -3.82 -6.78
CA LEU A 148 -13.31 -4.71 -5.90
C LEU A 148 -12.43 -5.57 -5.01
N GLY A 149 -11.40 -6.20 -5.55
CA GLY A 149 -10.45 -7.01 -4.77
C GLY A 149 -9.80 -6.22 -3.65
N GLN A 150 -9.33 -5.03 -3.95
CA GLN A 150 -8.68 -4.15 -2.97
C GLN A 150 -9.65 -3.61 -1.91
N LEU A 151 -10.88 -3.24 -2.30
CA LEU A 151 -11.93 -2.88 -1.34
C LEU A 151 -12.25 -4.06 -0.42
N ALA A 152 -12.39 -5.25 -0.97
CA ALA A 152 -12.71 -6.46 -0.23
C ALA A 152 -11.60 -6.82 0.79
N ILE A 153 -10.33 -6.84 0.35
CA ILE A 153 -9.20 -7.18 1.24
C ILE A 153 -8.99 -6.11 2.32
N CYS A 154 -9.09 -4.80 1.98
CA CYS A 154 -9.01 -3.71 2.95
C CYS A 154 -10.17 -3.78 3.96
N THR A 155 -11.39 -4.11 3.50
CA THR A 155 -12.57 -4.26 4.36
C THR A 155 -12.40 -5.44 5.31
N GLY A 156 -11.96 -6.60 4.81
CA GLY A 156 -11.69 -7.78 5.62
C GLY A 156 -10.59 -7.56 6.66
N MET A 157 -9.46 -6.94 6.27
CA MET A 157 -8.38 -6.57 7.19
C MET A 157 -8.85 -5.59 8.26
N SER A 158 -9.63 -4.58 7.88
CA SER A 158 -10.17 -3.59 8.81
C SER A 158 -11.18 -4.22 9.77
N TRP A 159 -12.04 -5.12 9.28
CA TRP A 159 -12.95 -5.89 10.12
C TRP A 159 -12.18 -6.70 11.14
N TYR A 160 -11.18 -7.46 10.72
CA TYR A 160 -10.32 -8.24 11.60
C TYR A 160 -9.60 -7.38 12.63
N LEU A 161 -9.13 -6.18 12.25
CA LEU A 161 -8.38 -5.28 13.12
C LEU A 161 -9.26 -4.57 14.15
N PHE A 162 -10.46 -4.12 13.77
CA PHE A 162 -11.32 -3.26 14.60
C PHE A 162 -12.34 -4.01 15.44
N THR A 163 -12.57 -5.29 15.17
CA THR A 163 -13.50 -6.15 15.97
C THR A 163 -12.73 -6.97 17.01
N LYS A 164 -13.45 -7.65 17.90
CA LYS A 164 -12.86 -8.60 18.85
C LYS A 164 -12.34 -9.84 18.09
N GLU A 165 -11.20 -10.38 18.49
CA GLU A 165 -10.64 -11.60 17.90
C GLU A 165 -11.45 -12.82 18.38
N THR A 166 -12.46 -13.20 17.59
CA THR A 166 -13.30 -14.38 17.78
C THR A 166 -13.33 -15.19 16.49
N LYS A 167 -13.63 -16.50 16.58
CA LYS A 167 -13.81 -17.35 15.38
C LYS A 167 -14.84 -16.73 14.42
N ARG A 168 -15.99 -16.26 14.97
CA ARG A 168 -17.04 -15.60 14.17
C ARG A 168 -16.51 -14.38 13.39
N ASN A 169 -15.81 -13.47 14.06
CA ASN A 169 -15.31 -12.25 13.40
C ASN A 169 -14.20 -12.54 12.37
N ARG A 170 -13.38 -13.58 12.58
CA ARG A 170 -12.41 -14.03 11.57
C ARG A 170 -13.11 -14.58 10.33
N ASN A 171 -14.16 -15.37 10.52
CA ASN A 171 -14.95 -15.91 9.41
C ASN A 171 -15.68 -14.79 8.65
N ILE A 172 -16.25 -13.80 9.34
CA ILE A 172 -16.86 -12.62 8.71
C ILE A 172 -15.80 -11.84 7.91
N ALA A 173 -14.61 -11.64 8.46
CA ALA A 173 -13.51 -10.99 7.75
C ALA A 173 -13.13 -11.76 6.47
N LEU A 174 -13.07 -13.10 6.54
CA LEU A 174 -12.83 -13.93 5.35
C LEU A 174 -13.96 -13.83 4.33
N LEU A 175 -15.22 -13.87 4.77
CA LEU A 175 -16.37 -13.71 3.88
C LEU A 175 -16.33 -12.36 3.14
N LEU A 176 -15.99 -11.27 3.85
CA LEU A 176 -15.80 -9.94 3.23
C LEU A 176 -14.66 -9.94 2.22
N VAL A 177 -13.55 -10.63 2.49
CA VAL A 177 -12.47 -10.79 1.51
C VAL A 177 -12.96 -11.58 0.30
N LEU A 178 -13.67 -12.69 0.51
CA LEU A 178 -14.15 -13.55 -0.56
C LEU A 178 -15.14 -12.85 -1.52
N THR A 179 -15.79 -11.75 -1.11
CA THR A 179 -16.61 -10.96 -2.06
C THR A 179 -15.80 -10.41 -3.23
N GLY A 180 -14.49 -10.17 -3.06
CA GLY A 180 -13.60 -9.78 -4.15
C GLY A 180 -13.40 -10.86 -5.22
N MET A 181 -13.72 -12.12 -4.92
CA MET A 181 -13.70 -13.23 -5.89
C MET A 181 -14.84 -13.14 -6.92
N LEU A 182 -15.81 -12.25 -6.72
CA LEU A 182 -16.85 -11.98 -7.73
C LEU A 182 -16.27 -11.31 -8.99
N ALA A 183 -15.11 -10.65 -8.87
CA ALA A 183 -14.32 -10.18 -10.01
C ALA A 183 -12.90 -10.78 -9.92
N PRO A 184 -12.72 -12.07 -10.28
CA PRO A 184 -11.50 -12.80 -9.96
C PRO A 184 -10.33 -12.30 -10.80
N LYS A 185 -9.38 -11.63 -10.13
CA LYS A 185 -8.05 -11.33 -10.68
C LYS A 185 -7.04 -12.29 -10.04
N PHE A 186 -6.11 -12.83 -10.83
CA PHE A 186 -5.11 -13.79 -10.34
C PHE A 186 -4.28 -13.22 -9.17
N LYS A 187 -3.91 -11.95 -9.22
CA LYS A 187 -3.22 -11.28 -8.10
C LYS A 187 -4.05 -11.28 -6.82
N PHE A 188 -5.37 -11.05 -6.93
CA PHE A 188 -6.27 -11.08 -5.79
C PHE A 188 -6.40 -12.48 -5.18
N MET A 189 -6.34 -13.55 -5.97
CA MET A 189 -6.29 -14.93 -5.45
C MET A 189 -5.07 -15.12 -4.54
N GLY A 190 -3.90 -14.57 -4.94
CA GLY A 190 -2.71 -14.57 -4.09
C GLY A 190 -2.91 -13.82 -2.76
N GLU A 191 -3.61 -12.70 -2.77
CA GLU A 191 -3.95 -11.94 -1.56
C GLU A 191 -4.90 -12.72 -0.64
N VAL A 192 -5.89 -13.42 -1.18
CA VAL A 192 -6.79 -14.32 -0.41
C VAL A 192 -5.99 -15.42 0.28
N VAL A 193 -5.05 -16.04 -0.43
CA VAL A 193 -4.15 -17.06 0.16
C VAL A 193 -3.34 -16.44 1.30
N CYS A 194 -2.75 -15.26 1.09
CA CYS A 194 -2.06 -14.54 2.16
C CYS A 194 -2.97 -14.24 3.35
N PHE A 195 -4.21 -13.77 3.10
CA PHE A 195 -5.17 -13.50 4.17
C PHE A 195 -5.44 -14.75 5.02
N ILE A 196 -5.71 -15.89 4.37
CA ILE A 196 -5.95 -17.16 5.04
C ILE A 196 -4.70 -17.58 5.83
N ALA A 197 -3.53 -17.53 5.20
CA ALA A 197 -2.26 -17.90 5.84
C ALA A 197 -2.00 -17.06 7.09
N PHE A 198 -2.09 -15.75 7.02
CA PHE A 198 -1.77 -14.87 8.14
C PHE A 198 -2.85 -14.87 9.23
N VAL A 199 -4.13 -14.85 8.88
CA VAL A 199 -5.22 -14.71 9.87
C VAL A 199 -5.54 -16.03 10.56
N PHE A 200 -5.47 -17.16 9.84
CA PHE A 200 -5.89 -18.45 10.39
C PHE A 200 -4.73 -19.33 10.83
N PHE A 201 -3.60 -19.32 10.11
CA PHE A 201 -2.51 -20.26 10.37
C PHE A 201 -1.30 -19.64 11.08
N LEU A 202 -1.02 -18.36 10.94
CA LEU A 202 0.12 -17.73 11.59
C LEU A 202 -0.13 -17.55 13.09
N LYS A 203 0.45 -18.42 13.93
CA LYS A 203 0.29 -18.38 15.41
C LYS A 203 1.36 -17.56 16.11
N LYS A 204 2.56 -17.44 15.52
CA LYS A 204 3.74 -16.75 16.08
C LYS A 204 4.31 -15.82 15.02
N LYS A 205 5.09 -14.81 15.45
CA LYS A 205 5.82 -13.94 14.51
C LYS A 205 6.78 -14.76 13.66
N LEU A 206 6.96 -14.33 12.42
CA LEU A 206 7.91 -14.93 11.49
C LEU A 206 9.34 -14.69 11.99
N ASN A 207 10.06 -15.76 12.24
CA ASN A 207 11.49 -15.74 12.52
C ASN A 207 12.23 -16.43 11.38
N PHE A 208 12.81 -15.66 10.49
CA PHE A 208 13.51 -16.17 9.29
C PHE A 208 14.80 -16.96 9.61
N GLN A 209 15.24 -17.00 10.86
CA GLN A 209 16.30 -17.92 11.28
C GLN A 209 15.77 -19.34 11.55
N SER A 210 14.45 -19.50 11.66
CA SER A 210 13.83 -20.79 11.91
C SER A 210 13.49 -21.51 10.59
N PRO A 211 13.97 -22.76 10.38
CA PRO A 211 13.63 -23.51 9.17
C PRO A 211 12.12 -23.74 9.01
N LYS A 212 11.38 -23.86 10.12
CA LYS A 212 9.92 -23.98 10.10
C LYS A 212 9.25 -22.75 9.52
N THR A 213 9.77 -21.55 9.82
CA THR A 213 9.25 -20.29 9.25
C THR A 213 9.55 -20.20 7.77
N ILE A 214 10.75 -20.58 7.35
CA ILE A 214 11.13 -20.62 5.93
C ILE A 214 10.23 -21.58 5.17
N ALA A 215 10.06 -22.81 5.68
CA ALA A 215 9.17 -23.81 5.06
C ALA A 215 7.72 -23.31 4.97
N TYR A 216 7.21 -22.62 5.99
CA TYR A 216 5.87 -22.01 5.96
C TYR A 216 5.76 -20.92 4.87
N CYS A 217 6.74 -20.03 4.77
CA CYS A 217 6.74 -18.98 3.73
C CYS A 217 6.85 -19.60 2.32
N VAL A 218 7.72 -20.60 2.14
CA VAL A 218 7.84 -21.32 0.87
C VAL A 218 6.53 -21.99 0.50
N LEU A 219 5.88 -22.68 1.45
CA LEU A 219 4.58 -23.31 1.21
C LEU A 219 3.54 -22.27 0.74
N VAL A 220 3.45 -21.12 1.40
CA VAL A 220 2.51 -20.04 0.99
C VAL A 220 2.82 -19.57 -0.43
N VAL A 221 4.08 -19.33 -0.77
CA VAL A 221 4.51 -18.94 -2.13
C VAL A 221 4.17 -20.01 -3.15
N VAL A 222 4.45 -21.28 -2.86
CA VAL A 222 4.13 -22.41 -3.75
C VAL A 222 2.62 -22.50 -4.01
N VAL A 223 1.79 -22.34 -2.97
CA VAL A 223 0.32 -22.34 -3.13
C VAL A 223 -0.13 -21.17 -3.99
N ILE A 224 0.43 -19.96 -3.80
CA ILE A 224 0.12 -18.79 -4.64
C ILE A 224 0.48 -19.09 -6.10
N LEU A 225 1.72 -19.55 -6.34
CA LEU A 225 2.19 -19.88 -7.69
C LEU A 225 1.34 -20.96 -8.35
N ALA A 226 0.98 -22.01 -7.60
CA ALA A 226 0.13 -23.09 -8.13
C ALA A 226 -1.25 -22.57 -8.59
N ILE A 227 -1.87 -21.68 -7.82
CA ILE A 227 -3.18 -21.10 -8.17
C ILE A 227 -3.07 -20.10 -9.32
N THR A 228 -1.96 -19.36 -9.39
CA THR A 228 -1.77 -18.26 -10.37
C THR A 228 -0.90 -18.68 -11.56
N TRP A 229 -0.51 -19.98 -11.66
CA TRP A 229 0.50 -20.47 -12.59
C TRP A 229 0.28 -20.05 -14.03
N THR A 230 -0.93 -20.22 -14.55
CA THR A 230 -1.24 -19.90 -15.95
C THR A 230 -0.85 -18.46 -16.33
N ARG A 231 -1.20 -17.48 -15.50
CA ARG A 231 -0.86 -16.07 -15.76
C ARG A 231 0.60 -15.77 -15.41
N PHE A 232 1.12 -16.43 -14.38
CA PHE A 232 2.54 -16.28 -14.01
C PHE A 232 3.44 -16.79 -15.14
N ASP A 233 3.13 -17.94 -15.72
CA ASP A 233 3.84 -18.47 -16.88
C ASP A 233 3.74 -17.50 -18.07
N THR A 234 2.53 -17.07 -18.43
CA THR A 234 2.29 -16.16 -19.57
C THR A 234 3.10 -14.86 -19.48
N TYR A 235 3.28 -14.29 -18.29
CA TYR A 235 3.92 -12.98 -18.16
C TYR A 235 5.38 -13.03 -17.69
N TYR A 236 5.78 -14.06 -16.93
CA TYR A 236 7.09 -14.07 -16.27
C TYR A 236 7.98 -15.28 -16.62
N VAL A 237 7.46 -16.28 -17.33
CA VAL A 237 8.23 -17.44 -17.78
C VAL A 237 8.22 -17.50 -19.32
N SER A 238 7.14 -17.99 -19.92
CA SER A 238 7.01 -18.08 -21.39
C SER A 238 6.94 -16.70 -22.05
N GLY A 239 6.32 -15.72 -21.40
CA GLY A 239 6.21 -14.35 -21.90
C GLY A 239 7.53 -13.61 -22.01
N LEU A 240 8.56 -14.00 -21.24
CA LEU A 240 9.88 -13.40 -21.37
C LEU A 240 10.56 -13.67 -22.73
N SER A 241 10.16 -14.71 -23.44
CA SER A 241 10.61 -14.99 -24.81
C SER A 241 9.74 -14.34 -25.89
N ASN A 242 8.60 -13.75 -25.51
CA ASN A 242 7.68 -13.10 -26.43
C ASN A 242 7.84 -11.57 -26.37
N ASP A 243 8.36 -10.99 -27.43
CA ASP A 243 8.60 -9.55 -27.52
C ASP A 243 7.35 -8.74 -27.93
N GLU A 244 6.22 -9.39 -28.17
CA GLU A 244 4.94 -8.73 -28.50
C GLU A 244 4.09 -8.44 -27.25
N LEU A 245 4.42 -9.04 -26.10
CA LEU A 245 3.66 -8.85 -24.87
C LEU A 245 4.12 -7.60 -24.10
N ALA A 246 3.20 -6.67 -23.89
CA ALA A 246 3.46 -5.38 -23.21
C ALA A 246 4.14 -5.54 -21.85
N ARG A 247 3.59 -6.34 -20.94
CA ARG A 247 4.09 -6.46 -19.57
C ARG A 247 5.51 -7.06 -19.50
N PRO A 248 5.82 -8.21 -20.12
CA PRO A 248 7.19 -8.74 -20.16
C PRO A 248 8.19 -7.74 -20.75
N MET A 249 7.81 -7.05 -21.82
CA MET A 249 8.67 -6.04 -22.44
C MET A 249 8.91 -4.83 -21.54
N THR A 250 7.92 -4.39 -20.80
CA THR A 250 8.10 -3.32 -19.80
C THR A 250 9.10 -3.74 -18.71
N TYR A 251 9.02 -4.99 -18.20
CA TYR A 251 9.99 -5.53 -17.24
C TYR A 251 11.41 -5.65 -17.82
N LYS A 252 11.56 -6.21 -19.02
CA LYS A 252 12.86 -6.31 -19.70
C LYS A 252 13.50 -4.93 -19.92
N THR A 253 12.69 -3.99 -20.42
CA THR A 253 13.17 -2.63 -20.70
C THR A 253 13.51 -1.87 -19.42
N SER A 254 12.80 -2.11 -18.32
CA SER A 254 13.15 -1.50 -17.03
C SER A 254 14.57 -1.87 -16.58
N LEU A 255 15.01 -3.11 -16.80
CA LEU A 255 16.38 -3.54 -16.49
C LEU A 255 17.40 -2.87 -17.40
N ARG A 256 17.09 -2.66 -18.70
CA ARG A 256 17.95 -1.92 -19.63
C ARG A 256 18.06 -0.45 -19.21
N ILE A 257 16.95 0.20 -18.87
CA ILE A 257 16.93 1.59 -18.38
C ILE A 257 17.75 1.71 -17.08
N LEU A 258 17.60 0.77 -16.14
CA LEU A 258 18.42 0.74 -14.93
C LEU A 258 19.92 0.75 -15.23
N TRP A 259 20.34 0.04 -16.27
CA TRP A 259 21.73 -0.03 -16.68
C TRP A 259 22.18 1.20 -17.44
N ASP A 260 21.41 1.65 -18.44
CA ASP A 260 21.77 2.74 -19.34
C ASP A 260 21.79 4.11 -18.64
N TYR A 261 21.03 4.26 -17.53
CA TYR A 261 20.92 5.49 -16.77
C TYR A 261 21.46 5.36 -15.32
N LEU A 262 22.52 4.57 -15.15
CA LEU A 262 23.22 4.49 -13.86
C LEU A 262 23.78 5.87 -13.44
N PRO A 263 23.79 6.18 -12.14
CA PRO A 263 23.18 5.44 -11.02
C PRO A 263 21.77 5.92 -10.66
N PHE A 264 21.30 7.06 -11.20
CA PHE A 264 20.10 7.76 -10.74
C PHE A 264 18.85 7.49 -11.58
N GLY A 265 18.96 6.70 -12.66
CA GLY A 265 17.84 6.36 -13.54
C GLY A 265 17.50 7.43 -14.57
N SER A 266 16.42 7.19 -15.32
CA SER A 266 15.99 8.05 -16.42
C SER A 266 15.22 9.30 -16.00
N GLY A 267 15.00 9.49 -14.70
CA GLY A 267 14.24 10.62 -14.14
C GLY A 267 12.75 10.33 -13.96
N MET A 268 12.17 10.98 -12.97
CA MET A 268 10.76 10.88 -12.60
C MET A 268 9.85 11.22 -13.78
N GLY A 269 8.75 10.49 -13.95
CA GLY A 269 7.80 10.70 -15.04
C GLY A 269 8.24 10.12 -16.39
N SER A 270 9.33 9.34 -16.44
CA SER A 270 9.92 8.90 -17.71
C SER A 270 9.52 7.50 -18.15
N PHE A 271 9.18 6.58 -17.22
CA PHE A 271 8.93 5.17 -17.58
C PHE A 271 7.93 4.48 -16.66
N ALA A 272 7.00 3.74 -17.26
CA ALA A 272 6.01 2.88 -16.62
C ALA A 272 5.14 3.56 -15.53
N CYS A 273 4.85 4.85 -15.71
CA CYS A 273 4.07 5.68 -14.78
C CYS A 273 3.09 6.59 -15.52
N ASN A 274 2.17 7.22 -14.78
CA ASN A 274 1.18 8.12 -15.37
C ASN A 274 1.79 9.34 -16.07
N GLY A 275 2.94 9.83 -15.62
CA GLY A 275 3.71 10.87 -16.33
C GLY A 275 4.12 10.41 -17.72
N ALA A 276 4.69 9.20 -17.80
CA ALA A 276 5.07 8.57 -19.05
C ALA A 276 3.89 8.26 -19.98
N TRP A 277 2.74 7.90 -19.41
CA TRP A 277 1.52 7.66 -20.18
C TRP A 277 0.93 8.94 -20.76
N LYS A 278 0.72 9.96 -19.92
CA LYS A 278 0.03 11.20 -20.31
C LYS A 278 0.84 12.05 -21.29
N PHE A 279 2.17 12.07 -21.13
CA PHE A 279 3.10 12.86 -21.94
C PHE A 279 3.93 11.99 -22.87
N TYR A 280 3.54 10.82 -23.14
CA TYR A 280 4.17 9.74 -23.89
C TYR A 280 5.70 9.87 -23.99
N SER A 281 6.38 9.19 -23.09
CA SER A 281 7.81 9.37 -22.89
C SER A 281 8.65 8.99 -24.11
N PRO A 282 9.67 9.79 -24.50
CA PRO A 282 10.62 9.46 -25.56
C PRO A 282 11.32 8.11 -25.41
N LEU A 283 11.37 7.55 -24.18
CA LEU A 283 11.96 6.24 -23.93
C LEU A 283 11.20 5.11 -24.65
N TYR A 284 9.89 5.25 -24.87
CA TYR A 284 9.12 4.24 -25.61
C TYR A 284 9.56 4.14 -27.07
N TYR A 285 9.92 5.25 -27.70
CA TYR A 285 10.53 5.25 -29.02
C TYR A 285 11.99 4.74 -28.98
N LYS A 286 12.80 5.20 -28.03
CA LYS A 286 14.20 4.81 -27.88
C LYS A 286 14.40 3.29 -27.75
N TYR A 287 13.47 2.62 -27.03
CA TYR A 287 13.52 1.17 -26.78
C TYR A 287 12.59 0.36 -27.67
N ASN A 288 12.01 0.95 -28.72
CA ASN A 288 11.10 0.32 -29.68
C ASN A 288 9.87 -0.33 -29.02
N LEU A 289 9.34 0.29 -27.97
CA LEU A 289 8.13 -0.17 -27.28
C LEU A 289 6.85 0.37 -27.93
N ASN A 290 6.96 1.47 -28.69
CA ASN A 290 5.83 2.15 -29.33
C ASN A 290 5.09 1.32 -30.39
N GLY A 291 5.70 0.24 -30.86
CA GLY A 291 5.06 -0.74 -31.76
C GLY A 291 4.37 -1.90 -31.07
N ILE A 292 4.43 -1.98 -29.74
CA ILE A 292 3.81 -3.06 -28.96
C ILE A 292 2.42 -2.62 -28.51
N TRP A 293 1.42 -3.44 -28.80
CA TRP A 293 0.05 -3.17 -28.38
C TRP A 293 -0.07 -2.91 -26.87
N GLY A 294 -0.67 -1.78 -26.52
CA GLY A 294 -0.87 -1.32 -25.15
C GLY A 294 0.33 -0.58 -24.53
N LEU A 295 1.49 -0.48 -25.24
CA LEU A 295 2.61 0.42 -24.92
C LEU A 295 2.74 1.57 -25.91
N ASP A 296 1.92 1.60 -26.94
CA ASP A 296 1.72 2.71 -27.89
C ASP A 296 1.15 3.95 -27.20
N GLU A 297 1.10 5.06 -27.88
CA GLU A 297 0.57 6.32 -27.34
C GLU A 297 -0.90 6.15 -26.90
N GLY A 298 -1.16 6.39 -25.61
CA GLY A 298 -2.47 6.13 -24.99
C GLY A 298 -2.70 4.69 -24.57
N GLY A 299 -1.73 3.80 -24.77
CA GLY A 299 -1.84 2.37 -24.44
C GLY A 299 -2.08 2.12 -22.94
N GLY A 300 -2.98 1.17 -22.64
CA GLY A 300 -3.44 0.88 -21.27
C GLY A 300 -2.45 0.13 -20.38
N PHE A 301 -1.33 -0.40 -20.94
CA PHE A 301 -0.33 -1.17 -20.20
C PHE A 301 0.90 -0.35 -19.76
N ILE A 302 0.97 0.94 -20.09
CA ILE A 302 2.10 1.79 -19.71
C ILE A 302 2.24 1.88 -18.18
N CYS A 303 1.14 1.98 -17.45
CA CYS A 303 1.12 2.11 -15.98
C CYS A 303 0.67 0.82 -15.28
N ASP A 304 0.82 -0.34 -15.92
CA ASP A 304 0.23 -1.61 -15.49
C ASP A 304 0.94 -2.26 -14.28
N ALA A 305 2.19 -1.87 -13.98
CA ALA A 305 2.95 -2.41 -12.85
C ALA A 305 3.89 -1.36 -12.25
N TYR A 306 4.06 -1.41 -10.91
CA TYR A 306 4.93 -0.45 -10.22
C TYR A 306 6.41 -0.82 -10.26
N TYR A 307 6.77 -2.10 -10.21
CA TYR A 307 8.20 -2.45 -10.17
C TYR A 307 9.01 -1.95 -11.37
N PRO A 308 8.50 -1.98 -12.61
CA PRO A 308 9.21 -1.35 -13.73
C PRO A 308 9.41 0.15 -13.57
N THR A 309 8.48 0.85 -12.90
CA THR A 309 8.59 2.29 -12.62
C THR A 309 9.85 2.64 -11.82
N LEU A 310 10.34 1.72 -10.98
CA LEU A 310 11.56 1.94 -10.19
C LEU A 310 12.80 2.20 -11.06
N ALA A 311 12.79 1.80 -12.33
CA ALA A 311 13.90 2.07 -13.26
C ALA A 311 14.15 3.58 -13.48
N GLN A 312 13.10 4.41 -13.37
CA GLN A 312 13.24 5.86 -13.49
C GLN A 312 14.06 6.49 -12.35
N PHE A 313 14.19 5.79 -11.21
CA PHE A 313 15.00 6.24 -10.07
C PHE A 313 16.38 5.58 -9.99
N GLY A 314 16.73 4.71 -10.92
CA GLY A 314 18.00 4.01 -10.96
C GLY A 314 18.28 3.13 -9.75
N ILE A 315 19.50 2.63 -9.66
CA ILE A 315 19.89 1.72 -8.55
C ILE A 315 19.85 2.41 -7.19
N VAL A 316 20.10 3.72 -7.15
CA VAL A 316 20.03 4.52 -5.92
C VAL A 316 18.60 4.59 -5.39
N GLY A 317 17.60 4.84 -6.27
CA GLY A 317 16.19 4.85 -5.86
C GLY A 317 15.70 3.47 -5.44
N VAL A 318 16.08 2.40 -6.17
CA VAL A 318 15.79 1.02 -5.77
C VAL A 318 16.35 0.71 -4.39
N PHE A 319 17.60 1.13 -4.10
CA PHE A 319 18.20 0.98 -2.77
C PHE A 319 17.37 1.69 -1.68
N PHE A 320 16.93 2.92 -1.90
CA PHE A 320 16.12 3.66 -0.94
C PHE A 320 14.72 3.05 -0.75
N PHE A 321 14.11 2.54 -1.80
CA PHE A 321 12.85 1.80 -1.74
C PHE A 321 12.98 0.52 -0.90
N CYS A 322 14.01 -0.29 -1.15
CA CYS A 322 14.31 -1.48 -0.36
C CYS A 322 14.63 -1.14 1.11
N TRP A 323 15.41 -0.07 1.34
CA TRP A 323 15.72 0.42 2.67
C TRP A 323 14.47 0.88 3.44
N PHE A 324 13.54 1.60 2.78
CA PHE A 324 12.27 1.99 3.36
C PHE A 324 11.49 0.76 3.85
N TRP A 325 11.33 -0.26 3.01
CA TRP A 325 10.61 -1.47 3.37
C TRP A 325 11.33 -2.30 4.44
N LYS A 326 12.64 -2.42 4.37
CA LYS A 326 13.44 -3.06 5.43
C LYS A 326 13.15 -2.42 6.80
N ARG A 327 13.12 -1.10 6.88
CA ARG A 327 12.79 -0.39 8.13
C ARG A 327 11.35 -0.64 8.59
N ARG A 328 10.40 -0.74 7.67
CA ARG A 328 9.00 -1.10 8.01
C ARG A 328 8.92 -2.52 8.55
N LEU A 329 9.56 -3.49 7.90
CA LEU A 329 9.58 -4.88 8.35
C LEU A 329 10.21 -5.05 9.74
N VAL A 330 11.31 -4.34 10.01
CA VAL A 330 11.91 -4.30 11.36
C VAL A 330 10.92 -3.73 12.39
N ALA A 331 10.21 -2.65 12.04
CA ALA A 331 9.20 -2.06 12.91
C ALA A 331 7.99 -2.99 13.12
N PHE A 332 7.57 -3.75 12.11
CA PHE A 332 6.51 -4.77 12.24
C PHE A 332 6.89 -5.87 13.21
N ASN A 333 8.13 -6.37 13.16
CA ASN A 333 8.61 -7.39 14.12
C ASN A 333 8.59 -6.90 15.58
N GLN A 334 8.61 -5.59 15.82
CA GLN A 334 8.48 -5.01 17.15
C GLN A 334 7.04 -4.91 17.64
N ILE A 335 6.01 -5.13 16.78
CA ILE A 335 4.60 -5.05 17.16
C ILE A 335 4.30 -6.15 18.19
N VAL A 336 3.79 -5.77 19.36
CA VAL A 336 3.52 -6.70 20.47
C VAL A 336 2.25 -7.53 20.23
N ASP A 337 1.18 -6.90 19.78
CA ASP A 337 -0.11 -7.57 19.53
C ASP A 337 -0.07 -8.32 18.18
N MET A 338 -0.27 -9.64 18.25
CA MET A 338 -0.24 -10.52 17.07
C MET A 338 -1.27 -10.15 15.99
N ARG A 339 -2.40 -9.60 16.36
CA ARG A 339 -3.42 -9.18 15.40
C ARG A 339 -2.93 -8.03 14.52
N TYR A 340 -2.32 -7.01 15.12
CA TYR A 340 -1.71 -5.89 14.40
C TYR A 340 -0.47 -6.34 13.59
N TYR A 341 0.30 -7.27 14.12
CA TYR A 341 1.41 -7.87 13.39
C TYR A 341 0.95 -8.59 12.12
N ARG A 342 -0.08 -9.44 12.25
CA ARG A 342 -0.67 -10.17 11.11
C ARG A 342 -1.17 -9.21 10.04
N VAL A 343 -1.91 -8.16 10.43
CA VAL A 343 -2.42 -7.17 9.45
C VAL A 343 -1.28 -6.39 8.81
N ALA A 344 -0.25 -5.97 9.55
CA ALA A 344 0.89 -5.26 8.98
C ALA A 344 1.64 -6.10 7.94
N MET A 345 1.93 -7.37 8.27
CA MET A 345 2.60 -8.29 7.35
C MET A 345 1.73 -8.65 6.15
N LEU A 346 0.44 -8.90 6.39
CA LEU A 346 -0.52 -9.17 5.31
C LEU A 346 -0.61 -7.99 4.35
N THR A 347 -0.74 -6.77 4.86
CA THR A 347 -0.78 -5.55 4.04
C THR A 347 0.49 -5.40 3.19
N PHE A 348 1.65 -5.70 3.78
CA PHE A 348 2.91 -5.72 3.03
C PHE A 348 2.90 -6.77 1.92
N CYS A 349 2.46 -8.00 2.20
CA CYS A 349 2.38 -9.06 1.19
C CYS A 349 1.40 -8.70 0.07
N CYS A 350 0.23 -8.14 0.40
CA CYS A 350 -0.73 -7.66 -0.59
C CYS A 350 -0.11 -6.58 -1.49
N LEU A 351 0.58 -5.59 -0.93
CA LEU A 351 1.28 -4.58 -1.72
C LEU A 351 2.36 -5.19 -2.62
N VAL A 352 3.14 -6.17 -2.12
CA VAL A 352 4.15 -6.87 -2.94
C VAL A 352 3.50 -7.56 -4.13
N ILE A 353 2.37 -8.24 -3.92
CA ILE A 353 1.62 -8.92 -4.99
C ILE A 353 1.03 -7.90 -5.97
N GLU A 354 0.34 -6.88 -5.45
CA GLU A 354 -0.30 -5.85 -6.27
C GLU A 354 0.68 -5.17 -7.22
N GLN A 355 1.85 -4.79 -6.75
CA GLN A 355 2.84 -4.04 -7.52
C GLN A 355 3.45 -4.82 -8.69
N THR A 356 3.22 -6.15 -8.77
CA THR A 356 3.65 -6.95 -9.93
C THR A 356 2.77 -6.71 -11.16
N ALA A 357 1.52 -6.32 -10.96
CA ALA A 357 0.51 -6.22 -12.02
C ALA A 357 -0.52 -5.09 -11.78
N ASP A 358 -0.14 -4.09 -11.04
CA ASP A 358 -0.88 -2.83 -10.80
C ASP A 358 0.05 -1.81 -10.17
N SER A 359 -0.21 -0.53 -10.41
CA SER A 359 0.47 0.59 -9.73
C SER A 359 -0.27 1.03 -8.46
N SER A 360 -0.85 0.08 -7.72
CA SER A 360 -1.64 0.34 -6.49
C SER A 360 -0.90 1.16 -5.45
N TRP A 361 0.44 1.04 -5.38
CA TRP A 361 1.27 1.86 -4.50
C TRP A 361 1.08 3.36 -4.75
N LEU A 362 0.99 3.76 -6.02
CA LEU A 362 0.88 5.15 -6.45
C LEU A 362 -0.57 5.63 -6.55
N SER A 363 -1.54 4.74 -6.59
CA SER A 363 -2.94 5.08 -6.83
C SER A 363 -3.75 5.29 -5.55
N GLY A 364 -4.91 5.93 -5.67
CA GLY A 364 -5.89 6.06 -4.60
C GLY A 364 -6.27 4.73 -3.96
N LYS A 365 -6.27 3.64 -4.74
CA LYS A 365 -6.57 2.27 -4.28
C LYS A 365 -5.64 1.82 -3.15
N GLY A 366 -4.34 2.18 -3.21
CA GLY A 366 -3.34 1.81 -2.21
C GLY A 366 -3.39 2.58 -0.90
N MET A 367 -4.14 3.69 -0.84
CA MET A 367 -4.24 4.52 0.38
C MET A 367 -4.74 3.73 1.60
N GLY A 368 -5.69 2.81 1.39
CA GLY A 368 -6.20 1.95 2.46
C GLY A 368 -5.12 1.06 3.07
N TYR A 369 -4.27 0.47 2.25
CA TYR A 369 -3.12 -0.32 2.70
C TYR A 369 -2.13 0.54 3.50
N CYS A 370 -1.78 1.72 3.00
CA CYS A 370 -0.89 2.66 3.66
C CYS A 370 -1.41 3.10 5.04
N MET A 371 -2.70 3.39 5.14
CA MET A 371 -3.34 3.72 6.43
C MET A 371 -3.31 2.53 7.40
N LEU A 372 -3.59 1.31 6.95
CA LEU A 372 -3.54 0.10 7.78
C LEU A 372 -2.13 -0.15 8.35
N ILE A 373 -1.09 -0.01 7.54
CA ILE A 373 0.31 -0.09 7.99
C ILE A 373 0.56 0.90 9.13
N ALA A 374 0.20 2.16 8.93
CA ALA A 374 0.43 3.21 9.92
C ALA A 374 -0.37 2.98 11.22
N LEU A 375 -1.62 2.50 11.12
CA LEU A 375 -2.43 2.14 12.29
C LEU A 375 -1.82 0.98 13.08
N CYS A 376 -1.23 -0.02 12.41
CA CYS A 376 -0.54 -1.13 13.07
C CYS A 376 0.72 -0.65 13.81
N LEU A 377 1.50 0.24 13.21
CA LEU A 377 2.66 0.85 13.85
C LEU A 377 2.28 1.71 15.07
N ASN A 378 1.17 2.44 14.99
CA ASN A 378 0.63 3.23 16.09
C ASN A 378 0.13 2.37 17.26
N ALA A 379 -0.48 1.24 16.99
CA ALA A 379 -0.95 0.31 18.02
C ALA A 379 0.21 -0.22 18.86
N ASN A 380 1.34 -0.54 18.24
CA ASN A 380 2.54 -0.97 18.96
C ASN A 380 3.02 0.11 19.94
N ARG A 381 3.14 1.36 19.50
CA ARG A 381 3.51 2.48 20.37
C ARG A 381 2.55 2.62 21.54
N ASN A 382 1.24 2.60 21.26
CA ASN A 382 0.21 2.73 22.30
C ASN A 382 0.29 1.61 23.35
N ALA A 383 0.55 0.38 22.92
CA ALA A 383 0.75 -0.76 23.81
C ALA A 383 2.00 -0.59 24.68
N MET A 384 3.12 -0.16 24.10
CA MET A 384 4.35 0.09 24.83
C MET A 384 4.22 1.23 25.86
N GLU A 385 3.52 2.32 25.50
CA GLU A 385 3.23 3.42 26.42
C GLU A 385 2.37 2.97 27.61
N GLN A 386 1.35 2.13 27.35
CA GLN A 386 0.53 1.55 28.41
C GLN A 386 1.32 0.64 29.34
N MET A 387 2.18 -0.23 28.80
CA MET A 387 3.05 -1.08 29.61
C MET A 387 3.99 -0.27 30.51
N LYS A 388 4.61 0.79 29.97
CA LYS A 388 5.47 1.69 30.75
C LYS A 388 4.70 2.36 31.88
N ARG A 389 3.49 2.87 31.64
CA ARG A 389 2.64 3.49 32.67
C ARG A 389 2.27 2.50 33.77
N ARG A 390 1.88 1.28 33.41
CA ARG A 390 1.58 0.21 34.40
C ARG A 390 2.80 -0.13 35.25
N LYS A 391 3.98 -0.28 34.65
CA LYS A 391 5.24 -0.54 35.38
C LYS A 391 5.57 0.58 36.36
N LEU A 392 5.40 1.84 35.96
CA LEU A 392 5.61 2.99 36.84
C LEU A 392 4.62 3.02 38.02
N GLN A 393 3.36 2.70 37.76
CA GLN A 393 2.34 2.61 38.83
C GLN A 393 2.66 1.48 39.82
N LEU A 394 3.05 0.30 39.35
CA LEU A 394 3.44 -0.81 40.19
C LEU A 394 4.68 -0.49 41.05
N ASN A 395 5.65 0.21 40.49
CA ASN A 395 6.83 0.64 41.25
C ASN A 395 6.49 1.68 42.32
N ARG A 396 5.57 2.62 42.02
CA ARG A 396 5.07 3.58 43.03
C ARG A 396 4.36 2.87 44.18
N MET A 397 3.44 1.97 43.87
CA MET A 397 2.72 1.18 44.90
C MET A 397 3.69 0.34 45.77
N LYS A 398 4.74 -0.25 45.17
CA LYS A 398 5.77 -1.00 45.92
C LYS A 398 6.59 -0.08 46.87
N ASN A 399 6.92 1.12 46.42
CA ASN A 399 7.64 2.07 47.24
C ASN A 399 6.77 2.63 48.39
N GLU A 400 5.50 2.92 48.11
CA GLU A 400 4.51 3.35 49.12
C GLU A 400 4.31 2.27 50.17
N SER A 401 4.15 0.98 49.74
CA SER A 401 4.02 -0.15 50.70
C SER A 401 5.29 -0.39 51.53
N LYS A 402 6.45 -0.11 51.00
CA LYS A 402 7.70 -0.22 51.74
C LYS A 402 7.84 0.88 52.79
N ASN A 403 7.49 2.12 52.43
CA ASN A 403 7.52 3.25 53.38
C ASN A 403 6.43 3.17 54.46
N LEU A 404 5.43 2.28 54.34
CA LEU A 404 4.42 2.01 55.38
C LEU A 404 4.82 0.89 56.31
N LEU A 405 5.90 0.14 55.99
CA LEU A 405 6.40 -0.98 56.79
C LEU A 405 7.69 -0.58 57.56
N ASP A 406 8.30 0.53 57.15
CA ASP A 406 9.40 1.20 57.93
C ASP A 406 8.78 2.29 58.83
#